data_675fd16d6f5aa7f462803974fe2cfed8
#
_entry.id   675fd16d6f5aa7f462803974fe2cfed8
#
_cell.length_a   1.000
_cell.length_b   1.000
_cell.length_c   1.000
_cell.angle_alpha   90.00
_cell.angle_beta   90.00
_cell.angle_gamma   90.00
#
_symmetry.space_group_name_H-M   'P 1'
#
loop_
_entity.id
_entity.type
_entity.pdbx_description
1 polymer ?
#
loop_
_entity_poly.entity_id
_entity_poly.type
_entity_poly.pdbx_seq_one_letter_code
_entity_poly.pdbx_strand_id
1 'polypeptide(L)'
;YGKSASPKGKDITPEEEVIEDAISASQLAASLPFVDAQKVFIAGHSLGGLLAPLIATRCPSVKGLILLAAPSRPQDDILKEQLHYLASLNGDTDEQLLMQQYQQIKASAPEAYWDYLDKYAPVMTAHSLTIPMLFLQGERDYQVTMQDFAMWKLGMFGKPNVTFRSYPSLNHCFMEGTGKSTPMEYNHPGRVSEKVIKDIAEWAIH
;
A
#
# COMPACT_ATOMS: atom_id res chain seq x y z
N TYR A 1 1.47 -15.25 6.10
CA TYR A 1 1.09 -16.18 5.04
C TYR A 1 2.08 -17.32 5.06
N GLY A 2 1.56 -18.54 5.23
CA GLY A 2 2.35 -19.74 5.06
C GLY A 2 3.06 -19.70 3.72
N LYS A 3 4.21 -20.36 3.61
CA LYS A 3 4.93 -20.55 2.35
C LYS A 3 4.04 -21.34 1.40
N SER A 4 3.04 -20.67 0.81
CA SER A 4 2.27 -21.24 -0.29
C SER A 4 3.27 -21.45 -1.40
N ALA A 5 3.60 -22.72 -1.69
CA ALA A 5 4.40 -23.03 -2.85
C ALA A 5 3.60 -22.50 -4.05
N SER A 6 4.10 -21.46 -4.70
CA SER A 6 3.58 -21.06 -6.00
C SER A 6 3.43 -22.27 -6.87
N PRO A 7 2.29 -22.48 -7.55
CA PRO A 7 2.16 -23.55 -8.51
C PRO A 7 3.31 -23.41 -9.50
N LYS A 8 4.21 -24.38 -9.52
CA LYS A 8 5.35 -24.38 -10.45
C LYS A 8 4.79 -24.24 -11.87
N GLY A 9 5.14 -23.16 -12.57
CA GLY A 9 4.86 -22.95 -13.98
C GLY A 9 3.69 -22.02 -14.32
N LYS A 10 3.13 -21.25 -13.37
CA LYS A 10 2.21 -20.16 -13.70
C LYS A 10 2.89 -18.81 -13.47
N ASP A 11 2.71 -17.89 -14.40
CA ASP A 11 3.01 -16.48 -14.20
C ASP A 11 1.99 -15.95 -13.21
N ILE A 12 2.42 -15.79 -11.94
CA ILE A 12 1.58 -15.25 -10.87
C ILE A 12 1.53 -13.75 -11.05
N THR A 13 0.33 -13.20 -10.97
CA THR A 13 0.07 -11.76 -10.96
C THR A 13 -0.47 -11.33 -9.59
N PRO A 14 -0.62 -10.03 -9.29
CA PRO A 14 -1.33 -9.56 -8.11
C PRO A 14 -2.77 -10.10 -7.97
N GLU A 15 -3.36 -10.55 -9.07
CA GLU A 15 -4.70 -11.16 -9.05
C GLU A 15 -4.72 -12.41 -8.19
N GLU A 16 -3.84 -13.37 -8.50
CA GLU A 16 -3.77 -14.66 -7.79
C GLU A 16 -3.07 -14.55 -6.43
N GLU A 17 -2.16 -13.58 -6.29
CA GLU A 17 -1.39 -13.44 -5.05
C GLU A 17 -2.21 -12.81 -3.92
N VAL A 18 -3.03 -11.80 -4.23
CA VAL A 18 -3.67 -10.93 -3.22
C VAL A 18 -5.16 -10.70 -3.47
N ILE A 19 -5.54 -10.39 -4.72
CA ILE A 19 -6.86 -9.78 -4.99
C ILE A 19 -7.98 -10.80 -4.79
N GLU A 20 -7.86 -12.00 -5.37
CA GLU A 20 -8.89 -13.05 -5.25
C GLU A 20 -9.10 -13.47 -3.79
N ASP A 21 -8.00 -13.64 -3.04
CA ASP A 21 -8.05 -14.01 -1.63
C ASP A 21 -8.69 -12.90 -0.77
N ALA A 22 -8.36 -11.65 -1.03
CA ALA A 22 -8.93 -10.52 -0.31
C ALA A 22 -10.44 -10.35 -0.57
N ILE A 23 -10.88 -10.57 -1.82
CA ILE A 23 -12.32 -10.59 -2.17
C ILE A 23 -13.02 -11.74 -1.43
N SER A 24 -12.47 -12.95 -1.49
CA SER A 24 -13.03 -14.13 -0.84
C SER A 24 -13.12 -13.95 0.68
N ALA A 25 -12.07 -13.43 1.30
CA ALA A 25 -12.04 -13.15 2.74
C ALA A 25 -13.08 -12.08 3.13
N SER A 26 -13.24 -11.04 2.33
CA SER A 26 -14.21 -9.97 2.60
C SER A 26 -15.66 -10.47 2.48
N GLN A 27 -15.95 -11.31 1.50
CA GLN A 27 -17.26 -11.95 1.32
C GLN A 27 -17.57 -12.91 2.46
N LEU A 28 -16.59 -13.73 2.85
CA LEU A 28 -16.72 -14.62 3.99
C LEU A 28 -16.99 -13.82 5.27
N ALA A 29 -16.22 -12.78 5.55
CA ALA A 29 -16.42 -11.93 6.73
C ALA A 29 -17.84 -11.37 6.77
N ALA A 30 -18.34 -10.83 5.65
CA ALA A 30 -19.70 -10.29 5.58
C ALA A 30 -20.80 -11.34 5.76
N SER A 31 -20.52 -12.64 5.56
CA SER A 31 -21.48 -13.74 5.74
C SER A 31 -21.55 -14.29 7.16
N LEU A 32 -20.61 -13.93 8.03
CA LEU A 32 -20.56 -14.47 9.38
C LEU A 32 -21.66 -13.87 10.26
N PRO A 33 -22.37 -14.69 11.07
CA PRO A 33 -23.56 -14.24 11.81
C PRO A 33 -23.27 -13.23 12.92
N PHE A 34 -22.01 -13.08 13.34
CA PHE A 34 -21.55 -12.14 14.35
C PHE A 34 -20.87 -10.90 13.78
N VAL A 35 -20.85 -10.75 12.44
CA VAL A 35 -20.28 -9.59 11.75
C VAL A 35 -21.42 -8.70 11.22
N ASP A 36 -21.31 -7.42 11.46
CA ASP A 36 -22.15 -6.44 10.80
C ASP A 36 -21.70 -6.27 9.34
N ALA A 37 -22.45 -6.84 8.41
CA ALA A 37 -22.16 -6.78 6.98
C ALA A 37 -22.13 -5.34 6.40
N GLN A 38 -22.64 -4.34 7.14
CA GLN A 38 -22.54 -2.93 6.76
C GLN A 38 -21.25 -2.26 7.28
N LYS A 39 -20.40 -3.01 7.99
CA LYS A 39 -19.15 -2.52 8.60
C LYS A 39 -17.94 -3.40 8.26
N VAL A 40 -17.89 -3.92 7.05
CA VAL A 40 -16.71 -4.65 6.55
C VAL A 40 -15.80 -3.67 5.82
N PHE A 41 -14.58 -3.49 6.33
CA PHE A 41 -13.57 -2.59 5.78
C PHE A 41 -12.36 -3.38 5.30
N ILE A 42 -11.65 -2.85 4.30
CA ILE A 42 -10.32 -3.33 3.91
C ILE A 42 -9.29 -2.33 4.40
N ALA A 43 -8.30 -2.81 5.14
CA ALA A 43 -7.08 -2.08 5.47
C ALA A 43 -5.93 -2.63 4.63
N GLY A 44 -5.40 -1.83 3.73
CA GLY A 44 -4.28 -2.18 2.85
C GLY A 44 -3.04 -1.35 3.18
N HIS A 45 -1.90 -2.02 3.41
CA HIS A 45 -0.61 -1.38 3.62
C HIS A 45 0.27 -1.56 2.39
N SER A 46 0.95 -0.50 1.96
CA SER A 46 1.89 -0.54 0.83
C SER A 46 1.21 -1.08 -0.44
N LEU A 47 1.67 -2.18 -1.02
CA LEU A 47 1.04 -2.87 -2.15
C LEU A 47 -0.45 -3.18 -1.88
N GLY A 48 -0.78 -3.61 -0.66
CA GLY A 48 -2.18 -3.83 -0.27
C GLY A 48 -3.01 -2.55 -0.32
N GLY A 49 -2.43 -1.40 0.00
CA GLY A 49 -3.06 -0.08 -0.14
C GLY A 49 -3.24 0.33 -1.60
N LEU A 50 -2.28 0.03 -2.46
CA LEU A 50 -2.38 0.20 -3.91
C LEU A 50 -3.56 -0.58 -4.50
N LEU A 51 -3.72 -1.86 -4.10
CA LEU A 51 -4.71 -2.78 -4.67
C LEU A 51 -6.10 -2.68 -4.03
N ALA A 52 -6.21 -2.12 -2.82
CA ALA A 52 -7.47 -2.03 -2.10
C ALA A 52 -8.63 -1.38 -2.89
N PRO A 53 -8.44 -0.31 -3.67
CA PRO A 53 -9.50 0.25 -4.50
C PRO A 53 -10.00 -0.74 -5.56
N LEU A 54 -9.10 -1.51 -6.19
CA LEU A 54 -9.48 -2.52 -7.19
C LEU A 54 -10.29 -3.65 -6.55
N ILE A 55 -9.89 -4.11 -5.38
CA ILE A 55 -10.64 -5.12 -4.62
C ILE A 55 -12.05 -4.62 -4.32
N ALA A 56 -12.16 -3.36 -3.86
CA ALA A 56 -13.46 -2.77 -3.52
C ALA A 56 -14.40 -2.64 -4.73
N THR A 57 -13.89 -2.41 -5.95
CA THR A 57 -14.74 -2.37 -7.16
C THR A 57 -15.40 -3.71 -7.46
N ARG A 58 -14.82 -4.81 -6.99
CA ARG A 58 -15.28 -6.18 -7.23
C ARG A 58 -15.99 -6.81 -6.04
N CYS A 59 -15.98 -6.14 -4.89
CA CYS A 59 -16.50 -6.67 -3.63
C CYS A 59 -17.49 -5.71 -2.97
N PRO A 60 -18.80 -5.78 -3.32
CA PRO A 60 -19.83 -4.89 -2.76
C PRO A 60 -20.03 -5.00 -1.25
N SER A 61 -19.53 -6.08 -0.63
CA SER A 61 -19.53 -6.23 0.83
C SER A 61 -18.58 -5.27 1.54
N VAL A 62 -17.56 -4.74 0.84
CA VAL A 62 -16.62 -3.74 1.39
C VAL A 62 -17.32 -2.39 1.50
N LYS A 63 -17.32 -1.82 2.70
CA LYS A 63 -18.02 -0.57 3.04
C LYS A 63 -17.09 0.61 3.28
N GLY A 64 -15.79 0.40 3.27
CA GLY A 64 -14.79 1.46 3.33
C GLY A 64 -13.37 0.93 3.21
N LEU A 65 -12.44 1.83 2.91
CA LEU A 65 -11.03 1.52 2.68
C LEU A 65 -10.15 2.31 3.64
N ILE A 66 -9.12 1.65 4.16
CA ILE A 66 -8.05 2.26 4.94
C ILE A 66 -6.75 2.00 4.19
N LEU A 67 -6.19 3.04 3.57
CA LEU A 67 -5.00 2.96 2.75
C LEU A 67 -3.81 3.49 3.55
N LEU A 68 -2.91 2.60 3.91
CA LEU A 68 -1.73 2.89 4.72
C LEU A 68 -0.48 2.88 3.84
N ALA A 69 0.24 4.00 3.77
CA ALA A 69 1.45 4.14 2.96
C ALA A 69 1.27 3.57 1.54
N ALA A 70 0.15 3.94 0.90
CA ALA A 70 -0.28 3.40 -0.38
C ALA A 70 0.42 4.09 -1.55
N PRO A 71 1.10 3.35 -2.45
CA PRO A 71 1.61 3.89 -3.70
C PRO A 71 0.50 4.48 -4.57
N SER A 72 0.82 5.53 -5.32
CA SER A 72 -0.10 6.17 -6.29
C SER A 72 0.52 6.34 -7.67
N ARG A 73 1.85 6.27 -7.73
CA ARG A 73 2.67 6.44 -8.93
C ARG A 73 3.02 5.11 -9.58
N PRO A 74 3.56 5.09 -10.82
CA PRO A 74 4.13 3.90 -11.41
C PRO A 74 5.16 3.24 -10.51
N GLN A 75 5.13 1.90 -10.43
CA GLN A 75 6.01 1.16 -9.52
C GLN A 75 7.49 1.34 -9.87
N ASP A 76 7.80 1.50 -11.17
CA ASP A 76 9.16 1.76 -11.64
C ASP A 76 9.74 3.08 -11.09
N ASP A 77 8.93 4.13 -11.02
CA ASP A 77 9.37 5.42 -10.48
C ASP A 77 9.64 5.34 -8.98
N ILE A 78 8.75 4.66 -8.25
CA ILE A 78 8.90 4.45 -6.81
C ILE A 78 10.15 3.61 -6.52
N LEU A 79 10.34 2.53 -7.26
CA LEU A 79 11.50 1.65 -7.09
C LEU A 79 12.83 2.37 -7.35
N LYS A 80 12.90 3.16 -8.42
CA LYS A 80 14.09 3.97 -8.72
C LYS A 80 14.37 4.99 -7.63
N GLU A 81 13.33 5.70 -7.15
CA GLU A 81 13.47 6.65 -6.04
C GLU A 81 14.01 5.96 -4.77
N GLN A 82 13.49 4.79 -4.43
CA GLN A 82 13.99 4.00 -3.29
C GLN A 82 15.48 3.63 -3.48
N LEU A 83 15.86 3.12 -4.64
CA LEU A 83 17.25 2.71 -4.92
C LEU A 83 18.20 3.90 -4.82
N HIS A 84 17.86 5.04 -5.42
CA HIS A 84 18.68 6.26 -5.31
C HIS A 84 18.81 6.72 -3.85
N TYR A 85 17.73 6.68 -3.08
CA TYR A 85 17.79 7.01 -1.66
C TYR A 85 18.73 6.07 -0.89
N LEU A 86 18.58 4.76 -1.09
CA LEU A 86 19.42 3.76 -0.39
C LEU A 86 20.90 3.91 -0.75
N ALA A 87 21.22 4.16 -2.01
CA ALA A 87 22.58 4.41 -2.46
C ALA A 87 23.16 5.68 -1.81
N SER A 88 22.36 6.73 -1.70
CA SER A 88 22.77 7.99 -1.07
C SER A 88 23.18 7.84 0.41
N LEU A 89 22.61 6.86 1.12
CA LEU A 89 22.96 6.56 2.51
C LEU A 89 24.40 6.06 2.66
N ASN A 90 24.93 5.42 1.61
CA ASN A 90 26.29 4.87 1.56
C ASN A 90 27.26 5.79 0.79
N GLY A 91 26.79 6.94 0.29
CA GLY A 91 27.57 7.81 -0.57
C GLY A 91 27.83 7.22 -1.95
N ASP A 92 27.05 6.21 -2.35
CA ASP A 92 27.18 5.54 -3.64
C ASP A 92 26.39 6.32 -4.70
N THR A 93 27.01 6.58 -5.84
CA THR A 93 26.43 7.29 -6.99
C THR A 93 26.64 6.52 -8.29
N ASP A 94 26.99 5.23 -8.20
CA ASP A 94 27.23 4.40 -9.39
C ASP A 94 25.89 4.00 -10.06
N GLU A 95 25.53 4.69 -11.11
CA GLU A 95 24.33 4.43 -11.90
C GLU A 95 24.29 3.02 -12.50
N GLN A 96 25.44 2.41 -12.79
CA GLN A 96 25.48 1.04 -13.31
C GLN A 96 25.08 0.04 -12.23
N LEU A 97 25.55 0.24 -10.99
CA LEU A 97 25.17 -0.59 -9.84
C LEU A 97 23.68 -0.43 -9.54
N LEU A 98 23.16 0.78 -9.55
CA LEU A 98 21.72 1.04 -9.34
C LEU A 98 20.87 0.34 -10.40
N MET A 99 21.29 0.39 -11.67
CA MET A 99 20.58 -0.29 -12.75
C MET A 99 20.63 -1.82 -12.57
N GLN A 100 21.73 -2.39 -12.13
CA GLN A 100 21.84 -3.82 -11.85
C GLN A 100 20.88 -4.23 -10.70
N GLN A 101 20.83 -3.45 -9.61
CA GLN A 101 19.91 -3.69 -8.51
C GLN A 101 18.45 -3.61 -8.95
N TYR A 102 18.11 -2.59 -9.76
CA TYR A 102 16.79 -2.47 -10.36
C TYR A 102 16.40 -3.71 -11.17
N GLN A 103 17.30 -4.18 -12.06
CA GLN A 103 17.06 -5.38 -12.86
C GLN A 103 16.89 -6.64 -12.00
N GLN A 104 17.66 -6.78 -10.91
CA GLN A 104 17.52 -7.89 -9.98
C GLN A 104 16.15 -7.89 -9.30
N ILE A 105 15.65 -6.72 -8.90
CA ILE A 105 14.32 -6.60 -8.30
C ILE A 105 13.24 -6.92 -9.34
N LYS A 106 13.35 -6.39 -10.57
CA LYS A 106 12.39 -6.71 -11.64
C LYS A 106 12.40 -8.21 -11.97
N ALA A 107 13.54 -8.86 -11.89
CA ALA A 107 13.66 -10.31 -12.11
C ALA A 107 13.14 -11.17 -10.93
N SER A 108 12.82 -10.57 -9.79
CA SER A 108 12.31 -11.31 -8.62
C SER A 108 10.84 -11.73 -8.74
N ALA A 109 10.12 -11.15 -9.70
CA ALA A 109 8.75 -11.52 -10.04
C ALA A 109 8.60 -11.68 -11.56
N PRO A 110 7.60 -12.44 -12.05
CA PRO A 110 7.31 -12.57 -13.48
C PRO A 110 7.03 -11.21 -14.14
N GLU A 111 7.34 -11.09 -15.43
CA GLU A 111 7.03 -9.88 -16.22
C GLU A 111 5.52 -9.55 -16.15
N ALA A 112 4.65 -10.56 -16.21
CA ALA A 112 3.21 -10.40 -16.09
C ALA A 112 2.78 -9.72 -14.77
N TYR A 113 3.53 -9.92 -13.68
CA TYR A 113 3.27 -9.26 -12.41
C TYR A 113 3.47 -7.75 -12.49
N TRP A 114 4.62 -7.33 -13.04
CA TRP A 114 4.94 -5.92 -13.23
C TRP A 114 4.01 -5.27 -14.24
N ASP A 115 3.74 -5.94 -15.34
CA ASP A 115 2.78 -5.51 -16.35
C ASP A 115 1.39 -5.27 -15.79
N TYR A 116 0.95 -6.11 -14.86
CA TYR A 116 -0.33 -5.94 -14.17
C TYR A 116 -0.35 -4.64 -13.36
N LEU A 117 0.70 -4.39 -12.58
CA LEU A 117 0.82 -3.19 -11.76
C LEU A 117 0.96 -1.91 -12.61
N ASP A 118 1.72 -1.97 -13.69
CA ASP A 118 1.97 -0.81 -14.57
C ASP A 118 0.72 -0.40 -15.36
N LYS A 119 -0.17 -1.35 -15.66
CA LYS A 119 -1.45 -1.08 -16.33
C LYS A 119 -2.55 -0.60 -15.37
N TYR A 120 -2.35 -0.77 -14.08
CA TYR A 120 -3.33 -0.41 -13.08
C TYR A 120 -3.26 1.08 -12.72
N ALA A 121 -4.42 1.74 -12.71
CA ALA A 121 -4.56 3.17 -12.38
C ALA A 121 -5.25 3.35 -11.01
N PRO A 122 -4.52 3.27 -9.88
CA PRO A 122 -5.10 3.21 -8.53
C PRO A 122 -5.91 4.47 -8.18
N VAL A 123 -5.39 5.64 -8.55
CA VAL A 123 -6.05 6.93 -8.26
C VAL A 123 -7.39 7.05 -8.99
N MET A 124 -7.44 6.67 -10.27
CA MET A 124 -8.69 6.70 -11.06
C MET A 124 -9.70 5.68 -10.52
N THR A 125 -9.22 4.49 -10.16
CA THR A 125 -10.07 3.44 -9.58
C THR A 125 -10.67 3.90 -8.25
N ALA A 126 -9.87 4.44 -7.34
CA ALA A 126 -10.35 4.98 -6.07
C ALA A 126 -11.33 6.17 -6.28
N HIS A 127 -11.06 7.03 -7.26
CA HIS A 127 -11.94 8.17 -7.58
C HIS A 127 -13.34 7.70 -8.02
N SER A 128 -13.46 6.56 -8.67
CA SER A 128 -14.76 6.00 -9.09
C SER A 128 -15.61 5.48 -7.92
N LEU A 129 -15.00 5.18 -6.78
CA LEU A 129 -15.70 4.64 -5.62
C LEU A 129 -16.46 5.73 -4.85
N THR A 130 -17.59 5.32 -4.25
CA THR A 130 -18.42 6.17 -3.40
C THR A 130 -18.35 5.82 -1.91
N ILE A 131 -17.67 4.71 -1.57
CA ILE A 131 -17.46 4.29 -0.18
C ILE A 131 -16.47 5.21 0.54
N PRO A 132 -16.54 5.32 1.88
CA PRO A 132 -15.57 6.10 2.65
C PRO A 132 -14.14 5.57 2.49
N MET A 133 -13.16 6.49 2.45
CA MET A 133 -11.73 6.15 2.35
C MET A 133 -10.90 6.97 3.33
N LEU A 134 -10.01 6.29 4.05
CA LEU A 134 -9.02 6.88 4.95
C LEU A 134 -7.63 6.64 4.39
N PHE A 135 -6.89 7.71 4.10
CA PHE A 135 -5.50 7.65 3.64
C PHE A 135 -4.57 8.07 4.77
N LEU A 136 -3.62 7.20 5.10
CA LEU A 136 -2.66 7.40 6.18
C LEU A 136 -1.23 7.32 5.65
N GLN A 137 -0.36 8.29 6.05
CA GLN A 137 1.00 8.36 5.56
C GLN A 137 1.98 8.77 6.66
N GLY A 138 3.08 8.01 6.80
CA GLY A 138 4.25 8.42 7.58
C GLY A 138 5.12 9.39 6.78
N GLU A 139 5.43 10.57 7.32
CA GLU A 139 6.21 11.57 6.57
C GLU A 139 7.71 11.24 6.49
N ARG A 140 8.18 10.30 7.31
CA ARG A 140 9.55 9.79 7.28
C ARG A 140 9.72 8.60 6.32
N ASP A 141 8.65 8.16 5.67
CA ASP A 141 8.66 7.04 4.76
C ASP A 141 9.57 7.31 3.54
N TYR A 142 10.53 6.40 3.30
CA TYR A 142 11.39 6.45 2.11
C TYR A 142 10.94 5.49 1.00
N GLN A 143 10.05 4.55 1.32
CA GLN A 143 9.58 3.55 0.37
C GLN A 143 8.41 4.08 -0.47
N VAL A 144 7.40 4.65 0.21
CA VAL A 144 6.29 5.36 -0.41
C VAL A 144 6.29 6.77 0.18
N THR A 145 6.68 7.75 -0.61
CA THR A 145 6.98 9.07 -0.09
C THR A 145 5.75 9.98 -0.01
N MET A 146 5.92 11.15 0.60
CA MET A 146 4.89 12.19 0.62
C MET A 146 4.45 12.64 -0.78
N GLN A 147 5.22 12.32 -1.83
CA GLN A 147 4.81 12.56 -3.21
C GLN A 147 3.60 11.70 -3.58
N ASP A 148 3.59 10.42 -3.20
CA ASP A 148 2.43 9.54 -3.41
C ASP A 148 1.20 10.04 -2.65
N PHE A 149 1.40 10.47 -1.39
CA PHE A 149 0.32 11.04 -0.60
C PHE A 149 -0.25 12.33 -1.21
N ALA A 150 0.60 13.18 -1.77
CA ALA A 150 0.16 14.39 -2.48
C ALA A 150 -0.63 14.04 -3.76
N MET A 151 -0.20 13.03 -4.51
CA MET A 151 -0.92 12.53 -5.69
C MET A 151 -2.30 11.97 -5.32
N TRP A 152 -2.39 11.21 -4.22
CA TRP A 152 -3.69 10.78 -3.69
C TRP A 152 -4.60 11.96 -3.35
N LYS A 153 -4.08 12.97 -2.64
CA LYS A 153 -4.86 14.18 -2.29
C LYS A 153 -5.35 14.92 -3.52
N LEU A 154 -4.50 15.05 -4.54
CA LEU A 154 -4.87 15.67 -5.81
C LEU A 154 -5.94 14.88 -6.54
N GLY A 155 -5.77 13.57 -6.66
CA GLY A 155 -6.72 12.69 -7.35
C GLY A 155 -8.07 12.56 -6.67
N MET A 156 -8.11 12.73 -5.35
CA MET A 156 -9.36 12.70 -4.56
C MET A 156 -9.95 14.08 -4.30
N PHE A 157 -9.43 15.11 -4.94
CA PHE A 157 -9.95 16.48 -4.74
C PHE A 157 -11.46 16.56 -5.03
N GLY A 158 -12.18 17.17 -4.11
CA GLY A 158 -13.65 17.33 -4.21
C GLY A 158 -14.47 16.10 -3.79
N LYS A 159 -13.86 14.99 -3.40
CA LYS A 159 -14.56 13.83 -2.87
C LYS A 159 -14.92 14.02 -1.38
N PRO A 160 -16.20 14.06 -1.00
CA PRO A 160 -16.62 14.35 0.38
C PRO A 160 -16.38 13.20 1.38
N ASN A 161 -16.24 11.98 0.84
CA ASN A 161 -16.11 10.74 1.60
C ASN A 161 -14.66 10.30 1.83
N VAL A 162 -13.69 11.24 1.74
CA VAL A 162 -12.26 10.91 1.83
C VAL A 162 -11.61 11.71 2.96
N THR A 163 -10.85 11.00 3.78
CA THR A 163 -10.07 11.56 4.89
C THR A 163 -8.59 11.31 4.67
N PHE A 164 -7.76 12.33 4.92
CA PHE A 164 -6.31 12.23 4.83
C PHE A 164 -5.67 12.58 6.18
N ARG A 165 -4.73 11.75 6.64
CA ARG A 165 -3.89 12.02 7.81
C ARG A 165 -2.44 11.68 7.52
N SER A 166 -1.52 12.55 7.90
CA SER A 166 -0.07 12.27 7.86
C SER A 166 0.54 12.43 9.24
N TYR A 167 1.68 11.77 9.44
CA TYR A 167 2.35 11.65 10.74
C TYR A 167 3.82 11.99 10.60
N PRO A 168 4.27 13.17 11.10
CA PRO A 168 5.64 13.65 10.91
C PRO A 168 6.74 12.74 11.45
N SER A 169 6.45 12.00 12.53
CA SER A 169 7.43 11.13 13.19
C SER A 169 7.43 9.67 12.70
N LEU A 170 6.53 9.28 11.78
CA LEU A 170 6.33 7.87 11.44
C LEU A 170 6.99 7.48 10.09
N ASN A 171 7.52 6.26 10.05
CA ASN A 171 8.10 5.64 8.86
C ASN A 171 7.05 4.81 8.08
N HIS A 172 7.49 4.02 7.09
CA HIS A 172 6.63 3.16 6.26
C HIS A 172 5.77 2.17 7.07
N CYS A 173 6.31 1.63 8.15
CA CYS A 173 5.60 0.72 9.05
C CYS A 173 4.86 1.45 10.19
N PHE A 174 4.71 2.77 10.09
CA PHE A 174 4.09 3.61 11.11
C PHE A 174 4.75 3.52 12.49
N MET A 175 6.05 3.27 12.50
CA MET A 175 6.90 3.29 13.70
C MET A 175 7.53 4.67 13.88
N GLU A 176 7.65 5.10 15.13
CA GLU A 176 8.20 6.41 15.45
C GLU A 176 9.72 6.46 15.29
N GLY A 177 10.22 7.63 14.91
CA GLY A 177 11.64 7.93 14.78
C GLY A 177 11.91 9.39 14.40
N THR A 178 13.16 9.68 14.03
CA THR A 178 13.62 11.02 13.66
C THR A 178 14.33 11.02 12.31
N GLY A 179 14.25 12.11 11.56
CA GLY A 179 14.82 12.20 10.21
C GLY A 179 14.11 11.30 9.20
N LYS A 180 14.59 11.22 7.96
CA LYS A 180 14.09 10.29 6.95
C LYS A 180 14.46 8.85 7.38
N SER A 181 13.52 7.92 7.29
CA SER A 181 13.74 6.55 7.78
C SER A 181 14.73 5.79 6.91
N THR A 182 15.37 4.78 7.51
CA THR A 182 16.35 3.91 6.84
C THR A 182 15.99 2.44 7.06
N PRO A 183 16.51 1.51 6.23
CA PRO A 183 16.30 0.07 6.44
C PRO A 183 16.77 -0.43 7.81
N MET A 184 17.76 0.25 8.42
CA MET A 184 18.30 -0.14 9.73
C MET A 184 17.27 -0.05 10.87
N GLU A 185 16.26 0.82 10.72
CA GLU A 185 15.20 0.95 11.72
C GLU A 185 14.41 -0.36 11.89
N TYR A 186 14.28 -1.16 10.83
CA TYR A 186 13.53 -2.42 10.86
C TYR A 186 14.29 -3.59 11.51
N ASN A 187 15.58 -3.41 11.84
CA ASN A 187 16.36 -4.38 12.59
C ASN A 187 16.09 -4.32 14.10
N HIS A 188 15.35 -3.33 14.57
CA HIS A 188 14.98 -3.16 15.97
C HIS A 188 13.51 -3.49 16.19
N PRO A 189 13.16 -4.09 17.35
CA PRO A 189 11.77 -4.28 17.73
C PRO A 189 11.03 -2.94 17.73
N GLY A 190 9.88 -2.90 17.07
CA GLY A 190 9.04 -1.72 17.00
C GLY A 190 7.56 -2.10 16.98
N ARG A 191 6.70 -1.10 17.10
CA ARG A 191 5.25 -1.26 17.01
C ARG A 191 4.65 -0.08 16.24
N VAL A 192 3.53 -0.34 15.60
CA VAL A 192 2.69 0.70 15.00
C VAL A 192 2.30 1.71 16.09
N SER A 193 2.40 2.99 15.78
CA SER A 193 2.03 4.06 16.72
C SER A 193 0.58 3.94 17.17
N GLU A 194 0.35 4.04 18.47
CA GLU A 194 -0.99 4.01 19.07
C GLU A 194 -1.93 5.07 18.48
N LYS A 195 -1.35 6.21 18.06
CA LYS A 195 -2.10 7.27 17.38
C LYS A 195 -2.73 6.78 16.08
N VAL A 196 -2.00 6.01 15.27
CA VAL A 196 -2.52 5.44 14.01
C VAL A 196 -3.65 4.48 14.29
N ILE A 197 -3.47 3.59 15.26
CA ILE A 197 -4.50 2.61 15.67
C ILE A 197 -5.77 3.32 16.12
N LYS A 198 -5.63 4.36 16.95
CA LYS A 198 -6.74 5.16 17.43
C LYS A 198 -7.44 5.90 16.29
N ASP A 199 -6.68 6.52 15.40
CA ASP A 199 -7.22 7.26 14.25
C ASP A 199 -8.02 6.33 13.31
N ILE A 200 -7.57 5.09 13.10
CA ILE A 200 -8.30 4.06 12.35
C ILE A 200 -9.59 3.66 13.06
N ALA A 201 -9.49 3.35 14.36
CA ALA A 201 -10.64 2.92 15.14
C ALA A 201 -11.73 4.00 15.19
N GLU A 202 -11.36 5.24 15.46
CA GLU A 202 -12.29 6.38 15.46
C GLU A 202 -12.97 6.56 14.09
N TRP A 203 -12.22 6.45 13.01
CA TRP A 203 -12.78 6.60 11.67
C TRP A 203 -13.73 5.44 11.29
N ALA A 204 -13.42 4.22 11.70
CA ALA A 204 -14.22 3.04 11.34
C ALA A 204 -15.57 2.94 12.09
N ILE A 205 -15.75 3.65 13.22
CA ILE A 205 -17.00 3.64 14.00
C ILE A 205 -17.97 4.77 13.65
N HIS A 206 -17.53 5.75 12.86
CA HIS A 206 -18.33 6.88 12.39
C HIS A 206 -18.71 6.71 10.92
#